data_b50ab48cd4aa6ae1a0f0dfa2ba52de61
#
_entry.id   b50ab48cd4aa6ae1a0f0dfa2ba52de61
#
_cell.length_a   1.000
_cell.length_b   1.000
_cell.length_c   1.000
_cell.angle_alpha   90.00
_cell.angle_beta   90.00
_cell.angle_gamma   90.00
#
_symmetry.space_group_name_H-M   'P 1'
#
loop_
_entity.id
_entity.type
_entity.pdbx_description
1 polymer ?
#
loop_
_entity_poly.entity_id
_entity_poly.type
_entity_poly.pdbx_seq_one_letter_code
_entity_poly.pdbx_strand_id
1 'polypeptide(L)'
;VVRRAAVKPEEMRAAVAAVRPWLLDEEAAVPARGELGAAVRMTARALAESAPGHSVEVRVPPFVAVQCIEGPRHTRGTPPNVVETDPRTWLLLATGLADFAAVRDDGKLTASGNRADEVSRWLPILRVDAGPEWESRLL
;
A
#
# COMPACT_ATOMS: atom_id res chain seq x y z
N VAL A 1 -4.21 1.73 -27.58
CA VAL A 1 -3.75 1.72 -26.18
C VAL A 1 -4.69 0.88 -25.35
N VAL A 2 -4.17 -0.18 -24.78
CA VAL A 2 -4.98 -1.04 -23.90
C VAL A 2 -4.99 -0.43 -22.52
N ARG A 3 -6.15 0.01 -22.07
CA ARG A 3 -6.32 0.45 -20.68
C ARG A 3 -6.40 -0.77 -19.77
N ARG A 4 -5.64 -0.71 -18.69
CA ARG A 4 -5.79 -1.71 -17.65
C ARG A 4 -7.16 -1.55 -17.00
N ALA A 5 -7.85 -2.67 -16.80
CA ALA A 5 -9.14 -2.65 -16.13
C ALA A 5 -8.98 -2.12 -14.70
N ALA A 6 -10.00 -1.41 -14.21
CA ALA A 6 -10.03 -0.94 -12.84
C ALA A 6 -9.98 -2.11 -11.86
N VAL A 7 -9.38 -1.88 -10.70
CA VAL A 7 -9.35 -2.88 -9.62
C VAL A 7 -10.77 -3.13 -9.13
N LYS A 8 -11.18 -4.38 -9.07
CA LYS A 8 -12.49 -4.77 -8.56
C LYS A 8 -12.42 -4.88 -7.04
N PRO A 9 -13.26 -4.14 -6.31
CA PRO A 9 -13.20 -4.14 -4.85
C PRO A 9 -13.30 -5.52 -4.22
N GLU A 10 -14.18 -6.40 -4.73
CA GLU A 10 -14.34 -7.74 -4.18
C GLU A 10 -13.11 -8.62 -4.41
N GLU A 11 -12.42 -8.45 -5.54
CA GLU A 11 -11.18 -9.19 -5.81
C GLU A 11 -10.06 -8.70 -4.90
N MET A 12 -9.98 -7.39 -4.69
CA MET A 12 -9.00 -6.79 -3.79
C MET A 12 -9.24 -7.26 -2.35
N ARG A 13 -10.49 -7.28 -1.89
CA ARG A 13 -10.82 -7.77 -0.55
C ARG A 13 -10.45 -9.23 -0.38
N ALA A 14 -10.70 -10.06 -1.39
CA ALA A 14 -10.32 -11.47 -1.35
C ALA A 14 -8.81 -11.65 -1.29
N ALA A 15 -8.07 -10.88 -2.08
CA ALA A 15 -6.61 -10.93 -2.09
C ALA A 15 -6.03 -10.53 -0.72
N VAL A 16 -6.57 -9.49 -0.11
CA VAL A 16 -6.12 -9.03 1.21
C VAL A 16 -6.52 -10.04 2.29
N ALA A 17 -7.74 -10.63 2.19
CA ALA A 17 -8.19 -11.65 3.13
C ALA A 17 -7.25 -12.86 3.15
N ALA A 18 -6.70 -13.24 2.01
CA ALA A 18 -5.76 -14.37 1.91
C ALA A 18 -4.47 -14.13 2.71
N VAL A 19 -4.04 -12.88 2.87
CA VAL A 19 -2.82 -12.53 3.59
C VAL A 19 -3.08 -11.98 4.99
N ARG A 20 -4.35 -11.81 5.35
CA ARG A 20 -4.75 -11.21 6.62
C ARG A 20 -4.16 -11.90 7.86
N PRO A 21 -4.11 -13.24 7.97
CA PRO A 21 -3.51 -13.87 9.14
C PRO A 21 -2.07 -13.42 9.39
N TRP A 22 -1.29 -13.28 8.34
CA TRP A 22 0.09 -12.82 8.42
C TRP A 22 0.18 -11.31 8.74
N LEU A 23 -0.78 -10.51 8.29
CA LEU A 23 -0.82 -9.08 8.65
C LEU A 23 -1.11 -8.89 10.13
N LEU A 24 -1.97 -9.74 10.70
CA LEU A 24 -2.33 -9.65 12.12
C LEU A 24 -1.29 -10.28 13.04
N ASP A 25 -0.46 -11.19 12.52
CA ASP A 25 0.54 -11.91 13.28
C ASP A 25 1.72 -12.26 12.37
N GLU A 26 2.83 -11.54 12.52
CA GLU A 26 4.00 -11.77 11.66
C GLU A 26 4.66 -13.15 11.87
N GLU A 27 4.33 -13.83 12.97
CA GLU A 27 4.77 -15.20 13.23
C GLU A 27 3.94 -16.24 12.48
N ALA A 28 2.80 -15.83 11.92
CA ALA A 28 1.99 -16.71 11.09
C ALA A 28 2.75 -17.03 9.78
N ALA A 29 2.31 -18.09 9.11
CA ALA A 29 2.94 -18.51 7.86
C ALA A 29 2.97 -17.38 6.83
N VAL A 30 4.12 -17.16 6.21
CA VAL A 30 4.28 -16.17 5.14
C VAL A 30 3.43 -16.62 3.95
N PRO A 31 2.61 -15.72 3.37
CA PRO A 31 1.79 -16.08 2.22
C PRO A 31 2.62 -16.54 1.03
N ALA A 32 2.03 -17.34 0.17
CA ALA A 32 2.65 -17.70 -1.10
C ALA A 32 2.93 -16.42 -1.90
N ARG A 33 4.00 -16.44 -2.68
CA ARG A 33 4.43 -15.27 -3.47
C ARG A 33 3.30 -14.72 -4.36
N GLY A 34 2.51 -15.59 -4.99
CA GLY A 34 1.41 -15.17 -5.84
C GLY A 34 0.30 -14.46 -5.08
N GLU A 35 -0.03 -14.96 -3.89
CA GLU A 35 -1.03 -14.33 -3.03
C GLU A 35 -0.57 -12.96 -2.53
N LEU A 36 0.69 -12.91 -2.08
CA LEU A 36 1.27 -11.67 -1.60
C LEU A 36 1.35 -10.62 -2.71
N GLY A 37 1.83 -11.02 -3.87
CA GLY A 37 1.91 -10.13 -5.04
C GLY A 37 0.56 -9.62 -5.48
N ALA A 38 -0.47 -10.46 -5.47
CA ALA A 38 -1.82 -10.04 -5.84
C ALA A 38 -2.35 -8.96 -4.88
N ALA A 39 -2.21 -9.16 -3.58
CA ALA A 39 -2.65 -8.19 -2.58
C ALA A 39 -1.90 -6.86 -2.74
N VAL A 40 -0.59 -6.91 -2.90
CA VAL A 40 0.24 -5.71 -3.06
C VAL A 40 -0.13 -4.95 -4.33
N ARG A 41 -0.19 -5.64 -5.47
CA ARG A 41 -0.50 -4.98 -6.75
C ARG A 41 -1.89 -4.36 -6.78
N MET A 42 -2.89 -5.08 -6.29
CA MET A 42 -4.27 -4.57 -6.30
C MET A 42 -4.43 -3.34 -5.41
N THR A 43 -3.86 -3.36 -4.22
CA THR A 43 -3.96 -2.21 -3.30
C THR A 43 -3.18 -1.00 -3.82
N ALA A 44 -1.99 -1.20 -4.37
CA ALA A 44 -1.22 -0.10 -4.96
C ALA A 44 -1.92 0.51 -6.17
N ARG A 45 -2.50 -0.32 -7.04
CA ARG A 45 -3.28 0.17 -8.19
C ARG A 45 -4.53 0.92 -7.74
N ALA A 46 -5.19 0.45 -6.69
CA ALA A 46 -6.36 1.13 -6.14
C ALA A 46 -5.98 2.52 -5.60
N LEU A 47 -4.81 2.65 -4.99
CA LEU A 47 -4.29 3.96 -4.61
C LEU A 47 -4.15 4.87 -5.84
N ALA A 48 -3.52 4.38 -6.90
CA ALA A 48 -3.32 5.18 -8.12
C ALA A 48 -4.64 5.55 -8.79
N GLU A 49 -5.66 4.70 -8.71
CA GLU A 49 -6.99 5.00 -9.21
C GLU A 49 -7.70 6.07 -8.38
N SER A 50 -7.54 6.01 -7.05
CA SER A 50 -8.15 6.98 -6.12
C SER A 50 -7.46 8.34 -6.19
N ALA A 51 -6.16 8.34 -6.42
CA ALA A 51 -5.33 9.55 -6.46
C ALA A 51 -4.57 9.60 -7.78
N PRO A 52 -5.25 9.81 -8.92
CA PRO A 52 -4.58 9.81 -10.21
C PRO A 52 -3.57 10.94 -10.32
N GLY A 53 -2.47 10.69 -11.01
CA GLY A 53 -1.42 11.67 -11.22
C GLY A 53 -0.04 11.03 -11.35
N HIS A 54 0.97 11.87 -11.45
CA HIS A 54 2.35 11.44 -11.67
C HIS A 54 3.34 12.19 -10.77
N SER A 55 2.88 12.81 -9.70
CA SER A 55 3.75 13.62 -8.84
C SER A 55 4.48 12.82 -7.76
N VAL A 56 3.96 11.64 -7.41
CA VAL A 56 4.56 10.75 -6.41
C VAL A 56 4.61 9.34 -6.95
N GLU A 57 5.74 8.66 -6.77
CA GLU A 57 5.86 7.24 -7.09
C GLU A 57 5.89 6.44 -5.79
N VAL A 58 5.07 5.39 -5.75
CA VAL A 58 5.07 4.42 -4.64
C VAL A 58 5.66 3.12 -5.15
N ARG A 59 6.73 2.68 -4.52
CA ARG A 59 7.47 1.45 -4.87
C ARG A 59 7.35 0.42 -3.77
N VAL A 60 6.92 -0.77 -4.13
CA VAL A 60 6.84 -1.92 -3.22
C VAL A 60 7.54 -3.11 -3.87
N PRO A 61 8.88 -3.11 -3.88
CA PRO A 61 9.62 -4.20 -4.50
C PRO A 61 9.33 -5.53 -3.81
N PRO A 62 9.36 -6.65 -4.53
CA PRO A 62 9.59 -6.77 -5.96
C PRO A 62 8.32 -6.72 -6.81
N PHE A 63 7.18 -6.29 -6.28
CA PHE A 63 5.88 -6.52 -6.91
C PHE A 63 5.35 -5.38 -7.76
N VAL A 64 5.57 -4.13 -7.37
CA VAL A 64 4.88 -3.02 -8.05
C VAL A 64 5.56 -1.68 -7.82
N ALA A 65 5.38 -0.80 -8.80
CA ALA A 65 5.60 0.64 -8.63
C ALA A 65 4.44 1.34 -9.33
N VAL A 66 3.82 2.29 -8.68
CA VAL A 66 2.72 3.08 -9.24
C VAL A 66 3.01 4.57 -9.08
N GLN A 67 2.51 5.35 -10.02
CA GLN A 67 2.52 6.81 -9.90
C GLN A 67 1.15 7.27 -9.48
N CYS A 68 1.10 8.29 -8.65
CA CYS A 68 -0.15 8.80 -8.11
C CYS A 68 -0.02 10.27 -7.75
N ILE A 69 -1.15 10.85 -7.36
CA ILE A 69 -1.30 12.22 -6.88
C ILE A 69 -1.07 13.24 -7.99
N GLU A 70 -2.05 14.09 -8.15
CA GLU A 70 -2.02 15.19 -9.11
C GLU A 70 -0.97 16.22 -8.70
N GLY A 71 -0.35 16.84 -9.68
CA GLY A 71 0.65 17.87 -9.45
C GLY A 71 1.33 18.28 -10.75
N PRO A 72 2.32 19.16 -10.68
CA PRO A 72 3.06 19.59 -11.87
C PRO A 72 3.66 18.38 -12.58
N ARG A 73 3.55 18.38 -13.90
CA ARG A 73 4.07 17.29 -14.72
C ARG A 73 5.59 17.31 -14.70
N HIS A 74 6.16 16.19 -14.32
CA HIS A 74 7.61 16.01 -14.37
C HIS A 74 7.99 15.42 -15.75
N THR A 75 8.87 16.11 -16.46
CA THR A 75 9.18 15.76 -17.84
C THR A 75 10.46 14.97 -18.02
N ARG A 76 11.22 14.74 -16.96
CA ARG A 76 12.51 14.03 -17.04
C ARG A 76 12.68 13.03 -15.91
N GLY A 77 12.95 11.78 -16.29
CA GLY A 77 13.46 10.77 -15.37
C GLY A 77 12.54 10.38 -14.24
N THR A 78 13.13 10.19 -13.07
CA THR A 78 12.44 9.75 -11.87
C THR A 78 11.50 10.82 -11.34
N PRO A 79 10.29 10.44 -10.86
CA PRO A 79 9.43 11.38 -10.16
C PRO A 79 10.15 12.07 -9.00
N PRO A 80 9.86 13.35 -8.72
CA PRO A 80 10.57 14.09 -7.68
C PRO A 80 10.25 13.61 -6.27
N ASN A 81 9.18 12.82 -6.09
CA ASN A 81 8.74 12.33 -4.80
C ASN A 81 8.58 10.81 -4.88
N VAL A 82 9.20 10.10 -3.95
CA VAL A 82 9.20 8.64 -3.94
C VAL A 82 8.93 8.13 -2.54
N VAL A 83 7.99 7.19 -2.43
CA VAL A 83 7.76 6.39 -1.22
C VAL A 83 8.14 4.96 -1.56
N GLU A 84 9.01 4.35 -0.77
CA GLU A 84 9.40 2.97 -0.96
C GLU A 84 9.32 2.20 0.33
N THR A 85 8.75 0.99 0.28
CA THR A 85 8.63 0.13 1.44
C THR A 85 8.53 -1.34 1.01
N ASP A 86 8.60 -2.25 1.98
CA ASP A 86 8.44 -3.67 1.74
C ASP A 86 6.97 -4.07 1.65
N PRO A 87 6.70 -5.28 1.12
CA PRO A 87 5.30 -5.73 0.92
C PRO A 87 4.45 -5.75 2.18
N ARG A 88 4.97 -6.26 3.30
CA ARG A 88 4.19 -6.33 4.53
C ARG A 88 3.87 -4.95 5.07
N THR A 89 4.86 -4.07 5.13
CA THR A 89 4.65 -2.70 5.61
C THR A 89 3.64 -1.98 4.72
N TRP A 90 3.74 -2.14 3.40
CA TRP A 90 2.76 -1.56 2.50
C TRP A 90 1.33 -2.04 2.82
N LEU A 91 1.15 -3.35 2.98
CA LEU A 91 -0.16 -3.91 3.27
C LEU A 91 -0.70 -3.48 4.63
N LEU A 92 0.16 -3.34 5.63
CA LEU A 92 -0.26 -2.79 6.92
C LEU A 92 -0.77 -1.36 6.78
N LEU A 93 -0.12 -0.54 5.97
CA LEU A 93 -0.57 0.82 5.67
C LEU A 93 -1.87 0.83 4.88
N ALA A 94 -1.93 0.01 3.83
CA ALA A 94 -3.09 -0.04 2.94
C ALA A 94 -4.36 -0.52 3.63
N THR A 95 -4.21 -1.29 4.71
CA THR A 95 -5.34 -1.85 5.47
C THR A 95 -5.66 -1.09 6.76
N GLY A 96 -4.90 -0.06 7.05
CA GLY A 96 -5.11 0.74 8.26
C GLY A 96 -4.56 0.13 9.54
N LEU A 97 -3.79 -0.96 9.43
CA LEU A 97 -3.18 -1.62 10.60
C LEU A 97 -1.90 -0.93 11.08
N ALA A 98 -1.34 -0.05 10.27
CA ALA A 98 -0.18 0.75 10.64
C ALA A 98 -0.34 2.19 10.20
N ASP A 99 0.32 3.09 10.89
CA ASP A 99 0.32 4.52 10.62
C ASP A 99 1.55 4.91 9.79
N PHE A 100 1.35 5.74 8.77
CA PHE A 100 2.41 6.15 7.83
C PHE A 100 3.60 6.81 8.56
N ALA A 101 3.31 7.80 9.42
CA ALA A 101 4.37 8.51 10.13
C ALA A 101 5.16 7.58 11.05
N ALA A 102 4.47 6.64 11.72
CA ALA A 102 5.11 5.69 12.61
C ALA A 102 6.07 4.76 11.87
N VAL A 103 5.65 4.17 10.75
CA VAL A 103 6.52 3.25 10.00
C VAL A 103 7.69 3.99 9.34
N ARG A 104 7.46 5.24 8.91
CA ARG A 104 8.55 6.07 8.39
C ARG A 104 9.60 6.34 9.48
N ASP A 105 9.15 6.73 10.67
CA ASP A 105 10.04 7.04 11.79
C ASP A 105 10.82 5.81 12.27
N ASP A 106 10.20 4.63 12.13
CA ASP A 106 10.87 3.34 12.43
C ASP A 106 11.85 2.90 11.35
N GLY A 107 11.96 3.63 10.25
CA GLY A 107 12.85 3.28 9.15
C GLY A 107 12.34 2.16 8.24
N LYS A 108 11.08 1.75 8.39
CA LYS A 108 10.47 0.69 7.55
C LYS A 108 9.96 1.21 6.22
N LEU A 109 9.92 2.51 6.06
CA LEU A 109 9.49 3.18 4.85
C LEU A 109 10.42 4.36 4.62
N THR A 110 10.81 4.57 3.36
CA THR A 110 11.57 5.76 2.98
C THR A 110 10.65 6.68 2.16
N ALA A 111 10.72 7.96 2.47
CA ALA A 111 9.95 8.98 1.75
C ALA A 111 10.91 10.10 1.38
N SER A 112 11.09 10.32 0.08
CA SER A 112 11.95 11.38 -0.43
C SER A 112 11.17 12.36 -1.28
N GLY A 113 11.50 13.63 -1.18
CA GLY A 113 10.79 14.72 -1.83
C GLY A 113 9.76 15.33 -0.90
N ASN A 114 9.44 16.61 -1.16
CA ASN A 114 8.59 17.39 -0.27
C ASN A 114 7.11 17.02 -0.28
N ARG A 115 6.67 16.20 -1.25
CA ARG A 115 5.28 15.77 -1.36
C ARG A 115 5.06 14.28 -1.10
N ALA A 116 6.14 13.53 -0.82
CA ALA A 116 6.03 12.07 -0.60
C ALA A 116 5.05 11.74 0.54
N ASP A 117 5.05 12.53 1.62
CA ASP A 117 4.16 12.32 2.75
C ASP A 117 2.67 12.50 2.42
N GLU A 118 2.33 13.09 1.28
CA GLU A 118 0.93 13.25 0.87
C GLU A 118 0.24 11.91 0.62
N VAL A 119 0.99 10.85 0.38
CA VAL A 119 0.43 9.50 0.24
C VAL A 119 -0.41 9.12 1.46
N SER A 120 -0.01 9.58 2.65
CA SER A 120 -0.72 9.28 3.89
C SER A 120 -2.20 9.70 3.86
N ARG A 121 -2.55 10.72 3.07
CA ARG A 121 -3.93 11.22 2.96
C ARG A 121 -4.86 10.25 2.25
N TRP A 122 -4.30 9.31 1.50
CA TRP A 122 -5.04 8.36 0.69
C TRP A 122 -5.10 6.97 1.30
N LEU A 123 -4.56 6.83 2.51
CA LEU A 123 -4.52 5.59 3.26
C LEU A 123 -5.50 5.64 4.43
N PRO A 124 -6.15 4.53 4.80
CA PRO A 124 -6.04 3.21 4.17
C PRO A 124 -6.82 3.11 2.85
N ILE A 125 -6.46 2.11 2.06
CA ILE A 125 -7.19 1.76 0.83
C ILE A 125 -8.46 0.99 1.16
N LEU A 126 -8.33 0.04 2.09
CA LEU A 126 -9.47 -0.66 2.68
C LEU A 126 -9.12 -1.03 4.12
N ARG A 127 -10.11 -0.96 4.99
CA ARG A 127 -9.86 -1.34 6.38
C ARG A 127 -10.05 -2.83 6.55
N VAL A 128 -9.09 -3.44 7.24
CA VAL A 128 -9.18 -4.83 7.67
C VAL A 128 -9.68 -4.82 9.11
N ASP A 129 -10.79 -5.54 9.33
CA ASP A 129 -11.28 -5.78 10.66
C ASP A 129 -10.38 -6.84 11.32
N ALA A 130 -9.75 -6.47 12.40
CA ALA A 130 -8.89 -7.38 13.15
C ALA A 130 -9.69 -8.43 13.92
N GLY A 131 -11.03 -8.28 13.99
CA GLY A 131 -11.94 -9.20 14.68
C GLY A 131 -12.00 -9.00 16.17
N PRO A 132 -12.89 -9.74 16.85
CA PRO A 132 -13.10 -9.56 18.29
C PRO A 132 -11.87 -9.84 19.14
N GLU A 133 -10.97 -10.68 18.66
CA GLU A 133 -9.76 -11.06 19.41
C GLU A 133 -8.81 -9.89 19.64
N TRP A 134 -8.75 -8.96 18.70
CA TRP A 134 -7.86 -7.82 18.87
C TRP A 134 -8.43 -6.81 19.86
N GLU A 135 -9.74 -6.68 19.94
CA GLU A 135 -10.38 -5.84 20.93
C GLU A 135 -10.07 -6.32 22.35
N SER A 136 -10.07 -7.62 22.57
CA SER A 136 -9.72 -8.19 23.85
C SER A 136 -8.25 -8.02 24.21
N ARG A 137 -7.36 -7.82 23.24
CA ARG A 137 -5.94 -7.52 23.49
C ARG A 137 -5.71 -6.08 23.96
N LEU A 138 -6.63 -5.19 23.67
CA LEU A 138 -6.55 -3.79 24.12
C LEU A 138 -7.03 -3.59 25.55
N LEU A 139 -7.72 -4.56 26.09
CA LEU A 139 -8.20 -4.57 27.46
C LEU A 139 -7.18 -5.31 28.33
#